data_3d5fcc22e565ab88403f7b8b3142c86b
#
_entry.id   3d5fcc22e565ab88403f7b8b3142c86b
#
_cell.length_a   1.000
_cell.length_b   1.000
_cell.length_c   1.000
_cell.angle_alpha   90.00
_cell.angle_beta   90.00
_cell.angle_gamma   90.00
#
_symmetry.space_group_name_H-M   'P 1'
#
loop_
_entity.id
_entity.type
_entity.pdbx_description
1 polymer ?
#
loop_
_entity_poly.entity_id
_entity_poly.type
_entity_poly.pdbx_seq_one_letter_code
_entity_poly.pdbx_strand_id
1 'polypeptide(L)'
;TLVAVGKGDFGISYQEDVTIALASEGPLPIKAIATLIQHNTSGFVSYADKNITSPADFEGKTYAGWGGPGESAVLNAVMTQAGADFSKLNIITSDGAGFAALENQVDIMWFFEAWDNIQCELANFPINYMPLRELDERLDYYTPVIIASDETLEQNPEMVRRFLAATEEGYLYAIENPEESAEILHKYAPDYSMDLLSRSQAYLADKYMEDSDTWGTMKDSVWD
;
A
#
# COMPACT_ATOMS: atom_id res chain seq x y z
N THR A 1 -10.93 14.25 2.93
CA THR A 1 -11.42 12.87 3.10
C THR A 1 -12.83 12.86 3.70
N LEU A 2 -13.61 11.77 3.50
CA LEU A 2 -14.96 11.65 4.06
C LEU A 2 -14.95 11.65 5.59
N VAL A 3 -13.93 11.04 6.19
CA VAL A 3 -13.72 11.00 7.66
C VAL A 3 -13.52 12.40 8.22
N ALA A 4 -12.68 13.25 7.60
CA ALA A 4 -12.42 14.61 8.06
C ALA A 4 -13.65 15.53 8.10
N VAL A 5 -14.69 15.22 7.31
CA VAL A 5 -15.94 16.00 7.23
C VAL A 5 -17.13 15.29 7.89
N GLY A 6 -16.87 14.25 8.70
CA GLY A 6 -17.88 13.55 9.47
C GLY A 6 -18.87 12.69 8.65
N LYS A 7 -18.49 12.29 7.43
CA LYS A 7 -19.28 11.38 6.58
C LYS A 7 -18.92 9.91 6.75
N GLY A 8 -18.03 9.60 7.69
CA GLY A 8 -17.63 8.27 8.11
C GLY A 8 -16.85 8.39 9.40
N ASP A 9 -17.04 7.45 10.31
CA ASP A 9 -16.35 7.44 11.60
C ASP A 9 -14.90 6.98 11.47
N PHE A 10 -14.68 6.00 10.56
CA PHE A 10 -13.38 5.41 10.27
C PHE A 10 -13.13 5.36 8.77
N GLY A 11 -11.88 5.25 8.38
CA GLY A 11 -11.47 5.08 6.99
C GLY A 11 -10.14 4.37 6.88
N ILE A 12 -9.87 3.84 5.69
CA ILE A 12 -8.56 3.32 5.31
C ILE A 12 -7.85 4.43 4.53
N SER A 13 -6.58 4.65 4.84
CA SER A 13 -5.70 5.59 4.15
C SER A 13 -4.27 5.03 4.14
N TYR A 14 -3.33 5.81 3.68
CA TYR A 14 -1.91 5.47 3.62
C TYR A 14 -1.12 6.50 4.44
N GLN A 15 0.03 6.12 5.01
CA GLN A 15 0.81 7.04 5.85
C GLN A 15 1.19 8.31 5.09
N GLU A 16 1.61 8.20 3.83
CA GLU A 16 1.97 9.34 2.99
C GLU A 16 0.81 10.30 2.78
N ASP A 17 -0.41 9.81 2.56
CA ASP A 17 -1.60 10.64 2.41
C ASP A 17 -1.98 11.34 3.72
N VAL A 18 -1.86 10.64 4.85
CA VAL A 18 -2.09 11.23 6.19
C VAL A 18 -1.06 12.31 6.45
N THR A 19 0.21 12.07 6.16
CA THR A 19 1.30 13.05 6.33
C THR A 19 1.06 14.30 5.49
N ILE A 20 0.71 14.14 4.20
CA ILE A 20 0.37 15.27 3.32
C ILE A 20 -0.84 16.04 3.84
N ALA A 21 -1.88 15.34 4.30
CA ALA A 21 -3.10 15.96 4.83
C ALA A 21 -2.84 16.78 6.09
N LEU A 22 -1.92 16.33 6.96
CA LEU A 22 -1.54 17.02 8.19
C LEU A 22 -0.54 18.16 7.95
N ALA A 23 0.35 18.03 6.96
CA ALA A 23 1.36 19.04 6.61
C ALA A 23 0.83 20.16 5.70
N SER A 24 -0.42 20.10 5.23
CA SER A 24 -1.03 21.11 4.36
C SER A 24 -1.28 22.45 5.10
N GLU A 25 -1.43 23.56 4.36
CA GLU A 25 -1.77 24.88 4.95
C GLU A 25 -3.09 24.89 5.75
N GLY A 26 -3.99 23.94 5.46
CA GLY A 26 -5.23 23.69 6.21
C GLY A 26 -5.25 22.22 6.63
N PRO A 27 -4.56 21.84 7.72
CA PRO A 27 -4.45 20.44 8.11
C PRO A 27 -5.80 19.82 8.37
N LEU A 28 -6.00 18.60 7.86
CA LEU A 28 -7.25 17.88 8.09
C LEU A 28 -7.28 17.34 9.53
N PRO A 29 -8.43 17.42 10.22
CA PRO A 29 -8.57 16.94 11.59
C PRO A 29 -8.71 15.41 11.62
N ILE A 30 -7.65 14.69 11.27
CA ILE A 30 -7.60 13.22 11.24
C ILE A 30 -6.34 12.71 11.91
N LYS A 31 -6.39 11.46 12.39
CA LYS A 31 -5.23 10.71 12.90
C LYS A 31 -5.27 9.29 12.40
N ALA A 32 -4.08 8.72 12.14
CA ALA A 32 -3.92 7.28 12.05
C ALA A 32 -4.07 6.68 13.45
N ILE A 33 -4.85 5.62 13.58
CA ILE A 33 -5.17 4.99 14.87
C ILE A 33 -4.73 3.52 14.94
N ALA A 34 -4.44 2.90 13.81
CA ALA A 34 -3.81 1.58 13.72
C ALA A 34 -3.19 1.40 12.34
N THR A 35 -2.11 0.62 12.26
CA THR A 35 -1.62 0.09 10.98
C THR A 35 -2.24 -1.27 10.69
N LEU A 36 -2.41 -1.60 9.41
CA LEU A 36 -2.92 -2.92 8.99
C LEU A 36 -1.78 -3.90 8.75
N ILE A 37 -0.64 -3.41 8.26
CA ILE A 37 0.58 -4.18 7.98
C ILE A 37 1.76 -3.43 8.57
N GLN A 38 2.75 -4.15 9.11
CA GLN A 38 3.85 -3.54 9.85
C GLN A 38 4.94 -2.90 8.96
N HIS A 39 5.11 -3.40 7.74
CA HIS A 39 6.12 -2.94 6.78
C HIS A 39 5.51 -2.67 5.42
N ASN A 40 6.15 -1.81 4.64
CA ASN A 40 5.70 -1.51 3.28
C ASN A 40 5.93 -2.71 2.35
N THR A 41 4.85 -3.29 1.85
CA THR A 41 4.84 -4.43 0.92
C THR A 41 4.56 -4.00 -0.51
N SER A 42 5.00 -2.81 -0.89
CA SER A 42 4.85 -2.30 -2.25
C SER A 42 6.19 -2.00 -2.91
N GLY A 43 6.19 -1.89 -4.22
CA GLY A 43 7.42 -1.64 -4.97
C GLY A 43 7.18 -1.28 -6.43
N PHE A 44 8.23 -0.85 -7.10
CA PHE A 44 8.19 -0.62 -8.53
C PHE A 44 8.40 -1.93 -9.28
N VAL A 45 7.73 -2.05 -10.41
CA VAL A 45 7.84 -3.23 -11.28
C VAL A 45 8.08 -2.83 -12.73
N SER A 46 8.81 -3.68 -13.43
CA SER A 46 8.94 -3.66 -14.89
C SER A 46 8.74 -5.07 -15.45
N TYR A 47 8.40 -5.18 -16.74
CA TYR A 47 8.45 -6.46 -17.42
C TYR A 47 9.91 -6.96 -17.50
N ALA A 48 10.14 -8.23 -17.22
CA ALA A 48 11.50 -8.77 -17.05
C ALA A 48 12.42 -8.52 -18.24
N ASP A 49 11.90 -8.64 -19.48
CA ASP A 49 12.69 -8.46 -20.71
C ASP A 49 13.15 -7.00 -20.95
N LYS A 50 12.58 -6.03 -20.21
CA LYS A 50 12.99 -4.61 -20.33
C LYS A 50 14.28 -4.29 -19.58
N ASN A 51 14.77 -5.20 -18.74
CA ASN A 51 16.02 -5.05 -17.97
C ASN A 51 16.05 -3.74 -17.12
N ILE A 52 14.91 -3.31 -16.59
CA ILE A 52 14.79 -2.20 -15.65
C ILE A 52 14.78 -2.83 -14.25
N THR A 53 15.87 -2.69 -13.51
CA THR A 53 16.09 -3.40 -12.24
C THR A 53 16.47 -2.46 -11.10
N SER A 54 16.59 -1.17 -11.39
CA SER A 54 16.89 -0.14 -10.39
C SER A 54 16.28 1.20 -10.79
N PRO A 55 16.09 2.14 -9.85
CA PRO A 55 15.63 3.50 -10.18
C PRO A 55 16.57 4.28 -11.10
N ALA A 56 17.85 3.88 -11.21
CA ALA A 56 18.78 4.45 -12.19
C ALA A 56 18.35 4.20 -13.65
N ASP A 57 17.62 3.11 -13.88
CA ASP A 57 17.15 2.72 -15.21
C ASP A 57 15.87 3.45 -15.63
N PHE A 58 15.29 4.30 -14.76
CA PHE A 58 14.01 4.98 -15.02
C PHE A 58 14.13 6.17 -15.96
N GLU A 59 15.33 6.72 -16.20
CA GLU A 59 15.51 7.83 -17.14
C GLU A 59 15.01 7.48 -18.54
N GLY A 60 14.18 8.36 -19.10
CA GLY A 60 13.59 8.20 -20.44
C GLY A 60 12.51 7.12 -20.54
N LYS A 61 12.11 6.52 -19.42
CA LYS A 61 11.05 5.50 -19.35
C LYS A 61 9.68 6.13 -19.11
N THR A 62 8.64 5.31 -19.28
CA THR A 62 7.26 5.70 -18.98
C THR A 62 6.79 4.94 -17.74
N TYR A 63 6.46 5.71 -16.72
CA TYR A 63 5.79 5.22 -15.50
C TYR A 63 4.29 5.48 -15.58
N ALA A 64 3.48 4.49 -15.26
CA ALA A 64 2.03 4.63 -15.13
C ALA A 64 1.58 4.38 -13.69
N GLY A 65 0.90 5.36 -13.11
CA GLY A 65 0.37 5.30 -11.76
C GLY A 65 -0.96 6.02 -11.58
N TRP A 66 -1.31 6.37 -10.37
CA TRP A 66 -2.59 7.02 -10.06
C TRP A 66 -2.51 8.56 -10.05
N GLY A 67 -1.31 9.14 -10.19
CA GLY A 67 -1.11 10.60 -10.33
C GLY A 67 -1.15 11.38 -9.01
N GLY A 68 -0.90 10.73 -7.89
CA GLY A 68 -0.84 11.37 -6.58
C GLY A 68 0.46 12.14 -6.34
N PRO A 69 0.46 13.20 -5.51
CA PRO A 69 1.66 13.96 -5.18
C PRO A 69 2.69 13.12 -4.40
N GLY A 70 2.24 12.21 -3.53
CA GLY A 70 3.10 11.28 -2.79
C GLY A 70 3.86 10.34 -3.72
N GLU A 71 3.19 9.81 -4.74
CA GLU A 71 3.78 8.96 -5.77
C GLU A 71 4.94 9.64 -6.51
N SER A 72 4.74 10.89 -6.95
CA SER A 72 5.78 11.67 -7.60
C SER A 72 6.95 11.98 -6.65
N ALA A 73 6.67 12.21 -5.38
CA ALA A 73 7.70 12.46 -4.37
C ALA A 73 8.58 11.22 -4.14
N VAL A 74 7.98 10.04 -4.03
CA VAL A 74 8.71 8.77 -3.88
C VAL A 74 9.56 8.49 -5.12
N LEU A 75 9.00 8.60 -6.32
CA LEU A 75 9.75 8.43 -7.57
C LEU A 75 10.95 9.36 -7.65
N ASN A 76 10.76 10.65 -7.33
CA ASN A 76 11.86 11.62 -7.32
C ASN A 76 12.93 11.26 -6.28
N ALA A 77 12.54 10.82 -5.09
CA ALA A 77 13.47 10.45 -4.03
C ALA A 77 14.34 9.26 -4.45
N VAL A 78 13.74 8.15 -4.92
CA VAL A 78 14.51 6.95 -5.29
C VAL A 78 15.37 7.17 -6.51
N MET A 79 14.90 7.92 -7.53
CA MET A 79 15.71 8.25 -8.70
C MET A 79 16.90 9.14 -8.34
N THR A 80 16.68 10.19 -7.53
CA THR A 80 17.75 11.08 -7.06
C THR A 80 18.80 10.31 -6.27
N GLN A 81 18.38 9.42 -5.37
CA GLN A 81 19.28 8.58 -4.60
C GLN A 81 20.08 7.63 -5.48
N ALA A 82 19.48 7.11 -6.55
CA ALA A 82 20.16 6.27 -7.55
C ALA A 82 21.02 7.06 -8.55
N GLY A 83 21.07 8.40 -8.43
CA GLY A 83 21.83 9.28 -9.32
C GLY A 83 21.16 9.55 -10.67
N ALA A 84 19.87 9.28 -10.79
CA ALA A 84 19.07 9.50 -12.00
C ALA A 84 18.33 10.83 -11.97
N ASP A 85 18.05 11.38 -13.15
CA ASP A 85 17.33 12.64 -13.34
C ASP A 85 15.82 12.37 -13.47
N PHE A 86 15.09 12.65 -12.38
CA PHE A 86 13.63 12.48 -12.33
C PHE A 86 12.89 13.25 -13.45
N SER A 87 13.42 14.39 -13.89
CA SER A 87 12.78 15.19 -14.96
C SER A 87 12.69 14.46 -16.31
N LYS A 88 13.45 13.38 -16.48
CA LYS A 88 13.45 12.55 -17.68
C LYS A 88 12.45 11.39 -17.61
N LEU A 89 11.82 11.14 -16.48
CA LEU A 89 10.76 10.13 -16.36
C LEU A 89 9.46 10.67 -16.94
N ASN A 90 8.85 9.94 -17.86
CA ASN A 90 7.52 10.27 -18.36
C ASN A 90 6.46 9.66 -17.45
N ILE A 91 5.71 10.49 -16.73
CA ILE A 91 4.64 10.03 -15.81
C ILE A 91 3.29 10.19 -16.50
N ILE A 92 2.52 9.09 -16.55
CA ILE A 92 1.16 9.08 -17.07
C ILE A 92 0.20 8.45 -16.03
N THR A 93 -1.08 8.76 -16.16
CA THR A 93 -2.10 8.08 -15.35
C THR A 93 -2.40 6.70 -15.95
N SER A 94 -2.45 5.68 -15.10
CA SER A 94 -2.84 4.32 -15.51
C SER A 94 -4.27 4.30 -16.02
N ASP A 95 -4.50 3.56 -17.09
CA ASP A 95 -5.83 3.33 -17.67
C ASP A 95 -6.58 2.12 -17.07
N GLY A 96 -5.96 1.46 -16.08
CA GLY A 96 -6.52 0.28 -15.42
C GLY A 96 -6.25 -1.03 -16.15
N ALA A 97 -5.39 -1.07 -17.16
CA ALA A 97 -5.03 -2.30 -17.88
C ALA A 97 -4.26 -3.32 -17.01
N GLY A 98 -3.86 -2.94 -15.79
CA GLY A 98 -3.12 -3.79 -14.86
C GLY A 98 -1.72 -4.14 -15.39
N PHE A 99 -1.18 -5.28 -14.94
CA PHE A 99 0.19 -5.70 -15.26
C PHE A 99 0.43 -5.93 -16.76
N ALA A 100 -0.61 -6.24 -17.55
CA ALA A 100 -0.48 -6.43 -18.99
C ALA A 100 0.04 -5.19 -19.73
N ALA A 101 -0.17 -3.98 -19.18
CA ALA A 101 0.37 -2.74 -19.73
C ALA A 101 1.90 -2.71 -19.75
N LEU A 102 2.57 -3.41 -18.81
CA LEU A 102 4.03 -3.49 -18.70
C LEU A 102 4.70 -4.14 -19.91
N GLU A 103 4.00 -4.97 -20.66
CA GLU A 103 4.58 -5.64 -21.82
C GLU A 103 4.87 -4.65 -22.96
N ASN A 104 3.89 -3.79 -23.33
CA ASN A 104 3.97 -3.00 -24.54
C ASN A 104 3.55 -1.52 -24.41
N GLN A 105 2.96 -1.10 -23.30
CA GLN A 105 2.38 0.24 -23.17
C GLN A 105 3.21 1.15 -22.26
N VAL A 106 3.65 0.62 -21.10
CA VAL A 106 4.41 1.35 -20.10
C VAL A 106 5.62 0.55 -19.66
N ASP A 107 6.59 1.21 -19.04
CA ASP A 107 7.83 0.55 -18.64
C ASP A 107 7.84 0.18 -17.16
N ILE A 108 7.18 1.00 -16.33
CA ILE A 108 7.22 0.90 -14.87
C ILE A 108 5.83 1.14 -14.32
N MET A 109 5.47 0.40 -13.28
CA MET A 109 4.28 0.61 -12.46
C MET A 109 4.64 0.42 -10.99
N TRP A 110 3.72 0.77 -10.08
CA TRP A 110 3.84 0.53 -8.65
C TRP A 110 2.85 -0.56 -8.25
N PHE A 111 3.34 -1.65 -7.70
CA PHE A 111 2.57 -2.84 -7.34
C PHE A 111 2.64 -3.13 -5.85
N PHE A 112 1.65 -3.90 -5.38
CA PHE A 112 1.59 -4.45 -4.04
C PHE A 112 1.84 -5.96 -4.08
N GLU A 113 2.78 -6.44 -3.26
CA GLU A 113 3.23 -7.85 -3.24
C GLU A 113 2.06 -8.81 -3.06
N ALA A 114 1.19 -8.52 -2.10
CA ALA A 114 0.06 -9.37 -1.75
C ALA A 114 -1.01 -9.50 -2.86
N TRP A 115 -0.95 -8.70 -3.91
CA TRP A 115 -1.99 -8.67 -4.93
C TRP A 115 -1.43 -8.73 -6.34
N ASP A 116 -0.75 -7.69 -6.76
CA ASP A 116 -0.31 -7.55 -8.15
C ASP A 116 0.79 -8.55 -8.51
N ASN A 117 1.77 -8.76 -7.61
CA ASN A 117 2.83 -9.73 -7.86
C ASN A 117 2.27 -11.15 -7.92
N ILE A 118 1.30 -11.49 -7.05
CA ILE A 118 0.64 -12.79 -7.08
C ILE A 118 -0.15 -12.97 -8.37
N GLN A 119 -0.82 -11.93 -8.88
CA GLN A 119 -1.48 -11.99 -10.19
C GLN A 119 -0.48 -12.24 -11.33
N CYS A 120 0.68 -11.58 -11.30
CA CYS A 120 1.76 -11.82 -12.26
C CYS A 120 2.24 -13.27 -12.21
N GLU A 121 2.46 -13.82 -11.01
CA GLU A 121 2.86 -15.22 -10.83
C GLU A 121 1.82 -16.20 -11.39
N LEU A 122 0.54 -16.00 -11.05
CA LEU A 122 -0.56 -16.84 -11.53
C LEU A 122 -0.71 -16.79 -13.07
N ALA A 123 -0.41 -15.65 -13.66
CA ALA A 123 -0.42 -15.45 -15.11
C ALA A 123 0.87 -15.93 -15.81
N ASN A 124 1.88 -16.39 -15.06
CA ASN A 124 3.23 -16.64 -15.55
C ASN A 124 3.83 -15.41 -16.29
N PHE A 125 3.55 -14.21 -15.78
CA PHE A 125 4.02 -12.94 -16.32
C PHE A 125 5.31 -12.52 -15.57
N PRO A 126 6.49 -12.59 -16.20
CA PRO A 126 7.75 -12.35 -15.53
C PRO A 126 7.97 -10.84 -15.28
N ILE A 127 8.29 -10.48 -14.05
CA ILE A 127 8.55 -9.11 -13.63
C ILE A 127 9.92 -8.98 -12.94
N ASN A 128 10.52 -7.79 -13.05
CA ASN A 128 11.54 -7.32 -12.12
C ASN A 128 10.81 -6.51 -11.05
N TYR A 129 10.90 -6.91 -9.81
CA TYR A 129 10.28 -6.22 -8.67
C TYR A 129 11.35 -5.53 -7.82
N MET A 130 11.11 -4.30 -7.46
CA MET A 130 12.00 -3.43 -6.69
C MET A 130 11.24 -2.96 -5.44
N PRO A 131 11.32 -3.67 -4.29
CA PRO A 131 10.62 -3.31 -3.07
C PRO A 131 11.03 -1.93 -2.58
N LEU A 132 10.08 -1.05 -2.26
CA LEU A 132 10.38 0.32 -1.80
C LEU A 132 11.26 0.33 -0.56
N ARG A 133 10.98 -0.54 0.41
CA ARG A 133 11.74 -0.67 1.66
C ARG A 133 13.21 -1.08 1.45
N GLU A 134 13.54 -1.69 0.30
CA GLU A 134 14.92 -2.05 -0.06
C GLU A 134 15.62 -0.93 -0.85
N LEU A 135 14.84 -0.05 -1.50
CA LEU A 135 15.38 1.10 -2.22
C LEU A 135 15.79 2.23 -1.26
N ASP A 136 15.03 2.43 -0.19
CA ASP A 136 15.31 3.43 0.84
C ASP A 136 14.59 3.02 2.14
N GLU A 137 15.33 2.94 3.27
CA GLU A 137 14.74 2.59 4.58
C GLU A 137 13.61 3.51 5.03
N ARG A 138 13.60 4.78 4.59
CA ARG A 138 12.53 5.75 4.86
C ARG A 138 11.22 5.41 4.14
N LEU A 139 11.26 4.51 3.17
CA LEU A 139 10.07 4.04 2.44
C LEU A 139 9.45 2.79 3.07
N ASP A 140 10.00 2.30 4.19
CA ASP A 140 9.39 1.26 5.00
C ASP A 140 8.40 1.85 6.01
N TYR A 141 7.38 2.52 5.50
CA TYR A 141 6.32 3.19 6.25
C TYR A 141 5.02 2.37 6.28
N TYR A 142 4.11 2.75 7.18
CA TYR A 142 2.82 2.08 7.36
C TYR A 142 1.86 2.33 6.20
N THR A 143 1.48 1.27 5.49
CA THR A 143 0.57 1.35 4.36
C THR A 143 -0.13 0.01 4.10
N PRO A 144 -1.45 -0.14 4.37
CA PRO A 144 -2.41 0.92 4.76
C PRO A 144 -2.54 1.15 6.27
N VAL A 145 -3.22 2.24 6.65
CA VAL A 145 -3.56 2.60 8.04
C VAL A 145 -5.06 2.87 8.20
N ILE A 146 -5.57 2.64 9.41
CA ILE A 146 -6.92 3.08 9.81
C ILE A 146 -6.83 4.50 10.32
N ILE A 147 -7.75 5.37 9.86
CA ILE A 147 -7.86 6.76 10.30
C ILE A 147 -9.21 7.04 10.97
N ALA A 148 -9.21 7.97 11.91
CA ALA A 148 -10.42 8.57 12.50
C ALA A 148 -10.27 10.09 12.55
N SER A 149 -11.40 10.83 12.67
CA SER A 149 -11.36 12.28 12.90
C SER A 149 -11.06 12.61 14.35
N ASP A 150 -10.47 13.79 14.61
CA ASP A 150 -10.31 14.31 15.97
C ASP A 150 -11.64 14.36 16.71
N GLU A 151 -12.72 14.77 16.04
CA GLU A 151 -14.07 14.79 16.61
C GLU A 151 -14.54 13.39 17.06
N THR A 152 -14.36 12.37 16.21
CA THR A 152 -14.70 10.97 16.56
C THR A 152 -13.90 10.48 17.77
N LEU A 153 -12.60 10.80 17.81
CA LEU A 153 -11.72 10.41 18.92
C LEU A 153 -12.10 11.07 20.24
N GLU A 154 -12.51 12.34 20.22
CA GLU A 154 -12.89 13.11 21.41
C GLU A 154 -14.29 12.79 21.91
N GLN A 155 -15.26 12.72 20.99
CA GLN A 155 -16.67 12.57 21.35
C GLN A 155 -17.12 11.12 21.55
N ASN A 156 -16.46 10.17 20.87
CA ASN A 156 -16.85 8.75 20.86
C ASN A 156 -15.69 7.78 21.15
N PRO A 157 -14.86 8.01 22.19
CA PRO A 157 -13.68 7.19 22.44
C PRO A 157 -13.99 5.71 22.72
N GLU A 158 -15.17 5.42 23.27
CA GLU A 158 -15.63 4.06 23.52
C GLU A 158 -15.97 3.32 22.22
N MET A 159 -16.57 4.01 21.25
CA MET A 159 -16.83 3.47 19.93
C MET A 159 -15.51 3.14 19.22
N VAL A 160 -14.50 4.03 19.31
CA VAL A 160 -13.17 3.81 18.74
C VAL A 160 -12.52 2.56 19.32
N ARG A 161 -12.51 2.40 20.66
CA ARG A 161 -11.94 1.21 21.30
C ARG A 161 -12.64 -0.07 20.88
N ARG A 162 -13.97 -0.05 20.83
CA ARG A 162 -14.76 -1.22 20.42
C ARG A 162 -14.54 -1.58 18.96
N PHE A 163 -14.42 -0.57 18.08
CA PHE A 163 -14.10 -0.78 16.67
C PHE A 163 -12.73 -1.42 16.51
N LEU A 164 -11.69 -0.85 17.16
CA LEU A 164 -10.34 -1.40 17.08
C LEU A 164 -10.26 -2.83 17.66
N ALA A 165 -10.90 -3.10 18.80
CA ALA A 165 -10.92 -4.43 19.37
C ALA A 165 -11.59 -5.46 18.45
N ALA A 166 -12.71 -5.12 17.83
CA ALA A 166 -13.39 -6.02 16.89
C ALA A 166 -12.57 -6.22 15.59
N THR A 167 -11.86 -5.17 15.15
CA THR A 167 -10.99 -5.24 13.97
C THR A 167 -9.77 -6.11 14.25
N GLU A 168 -9.14 -5.93 15.41
CA GLU A 168 -8.02 -6.76 15.88
C GLU A 168 -8.43 -8.25 15.93
N GLU A 169 -9.60 -8.57 16.55
CA GLU A 169 -10.12 -9.94 16.58
C GLU A 169 -10.25 -10.53 15.17
N GLY A 170 -10.73 -9.74 14.21
CA GLY A 170 -10.84 -10.15 12.81
C GLY A 170 -9.48 -10.42 12.15
N TYR A 171 -8.47 -9.57 12.38
CA TYR A 171 -7.12 -9.77 11.85
C TYR A 171 -6.40 -10.95 12.50
N LEU A 172 -6.53 -11.13 13.82
CA LEU A 172 -5.98 -12.31 14.52
C LEU A 172 -6.61 -13.60 13.99
N TYR A 173 -7.94 -13.60 13.76
CA TYR A 173 -8.60 -14.72 13.11
C TYR A 173 -8.05 -15.01 11.73
N ALA A 174 -7.83 -13.96 10.90
CA ALA A 174 -7.30 -14.09 9.55
C ALA A 174 -5.84 -14.59 9.53
N ILE A 175 -5.04 -14.26 10.55
CA ILE A 175 -3.69 -14.80 10.74
C ILE A 175 -3.74 -16.30 11.05
N GLU A 176 -4.62 -16.71 11.96
CA GLU A 176 -4.74 -18.11 12.39
C GLU A 176 -5.43 -19.00 11.35
N ASN A 177 -6.33 -18.42 10.51
CA ASN A 177 -7.20 -19.15 9.58
C ASN A 177 -7.16 -18.52 8.16
N PRO A 178 -6.00 -18.47 7.50
CA PRO A 178 -5.85 -17.75 6.23
C PRO A 178 -6.69 -18.34 5.09
N GLU A 179 -6.83 -19.66 5.01
CA GLU A 179 -7.64 -20.34 3.97
C GLU A 179 -9.13 -20.05 4.14
N GLU A 180 -9.65 -20.19 5.36
CA GLU A 180 -11.07 -19.90 5.65
C GLU A 180 -11.39 -18.42 5.44
N SER A 181 -10.46 -17.53 5.78
CA SER A 181 -10.60 -16.08 5.53
C SER A 181 -10.68 -15.76 4.05
N ALA A 182 -9.88 -16.42 3.21
CA ALA A 182 -9.98 -16.31 1.75
C ALA A 182 -11.32 -16.84 1.22
N GLU A 183 -11.82 -17.95 1.75
CA GLU A 183 -13.14 -18.49 1.40
C GLU A 183 -14.29 -17.55 1.81
N ILE A 184 -14.18 -16.92 2.98
CA ILE A 184 -15.15 -15.91 3.43
C ILE A 184 -15.14 -14.71 2.48
N LEU A 185 -13.96 -14.18 2.14
CA LEU A 185 -13.83 -13.06 1.21
C LEU A 185 -14.40 -13.41 -0.17
N HIS A 186 -14.15 -14.61 -0.69
CA HIS A 186 -14.66 -15.04 -1.99
C HIS A 186 -16.20 -15.02 -2.09
N LYS A 187 -16.91 -15.24 -0.96
CA LYS A 187 -18.40 -15.13 -0.96
C LYS A 187 -18.88 -13.72 -1.27
N TYR A 188 -18.08 -12.69 -0.97
CA TYR A 188 -18.41 -11.27 -1.19
C TYR A 188 -17.69 -10.68 -2.41
N ALA A 189 -16.65 -11.34 -2.89
CA ALA A 189 -15.84 -10.94 -4.04
C ALA A 189 -15.64 -12.12 -5.03
N PRO A 190 -16.74 -12.70 -5.59
CA PRO A 190 -16.71 -13.92 -6.38
C PRO A 190 -16.00 -13.76 -7.74
N ASP A 191 -15.75 -12.53 -8.17
CA ASP A 191 -15.06 -12.23 -9.43
C ASP A 191 -13.54 -12.54 -9.36
N TYR A 192 -12.98 -12.65 -8.15
CA TYR A 192 -11.58 -13.03 -7.96
C TYR A 192 -11.43 -14.54 -7.77
N SER A 193 -10.38 -15.12 -8.36
CA SER A 193 -10.12 -16.55 -8.21
C SER A 193 -9.73 -16.91 -6.78
N MET A 194 -10.12 -18.10 -6.33
CA MET A 194 -9.69 -18.63 -5.04
C MET A 194 -8.16 -18.73 -4.93
N ASP A 195 -7.47 -19.05 -6.03
CA ASP A 195 -6.00 -19.12 -6.05
C ASP A 195 -5.36 -17.78 -5.69
N LEU A 196 -5.90 -16.66 -6.23
CA LEU A 196 -5.44 -15.32 -5.87
C LEU A 196 -5.73 -15.01 -4.41
N LEU A 197 -6.97 -15.20 -3.97
CA LEU A 197 -7.38 -14.86 -2.60
C LEU A 197 -6.64 -15.68 -1.55
N SER A 198 -6.46 -16.99 -1.77
CA SER A 198 -5.75 -17.86 -0.83
C SER A 198 -4.27 -17.51 -0.73
N ARG A 199 -3.59 -17.25 -1.87
CA ARG A 199 -2.18 -16.83 -1.85
C ARG A 199 -2.00 -15.46 -1.23
N SER A 200 -2.87 -14.51 -1.57
CA SER A 200 -2.87 -13.16 -0.99
C SER A 200 -3.04 -13.22 0.53
N GLN A 201 -4.05 -13.95 1.02
CA GLN A 201 -4.31 -14.06 2.45
C GLN A 201 -3.19 -14.80 3.20
N ALA A 202 -2.63 -15.87 2.62
CA ALA A 202 -1.50 -16.58 3.19
C ALA A 202 -0.26 -15.68 3.32
N TYR A 203 0.03 -14.86 2.30
CA TYR A 203 1.09 -13.87 2.35
C TYR A 203 0.83 -12.80 3.44
N LEU A 204 -0.38 -12.25 3.47
CA LEU A 204 -0.75 -11.16 4.40
C LEU A 204 -0.79 -11.63 5.87
N ALA A 205 -1.13 -12.89 6.14
CA ALA A 205 -1.16 -13.45 7.48
C ALA A 205 0.19 -13.26 8.20
N ASP A 206 1.30 -13.40 7.49
CA ASP A 206 2.64 -13.17 8.03
C ASP A 206 2.99 -11.66 8.16
N LYS A 207 2.24 -10.77 7.47
CA LYS A 207 2.55 -9.33 7.40
C LYS A 207 1.74 -8.46 8.35
N TYR A 208 0.60 -8.93 8.82
CA TYR A 208 -0.27 -8.15 9.69
C TYR A 208 0.38 -7.77 11.02
N MET A 209 1.23 -8.62 11.56
CA MET A 209 1.93 -8.37 12.84
C MET A 209 3.46 -8.37 12.70
N GLU A 210 4.01 -9.17 11.78
CA GLU A 210 5.44 -9.36 11.46
C GLU A 210 6.36 -9.27 12.71
N ASP A 211 7.01 -8.12 12.95
CA ASP A 211 7.89 -7.88 14.11
C ASP A 211 7.20 -7.21 15.31
N SER A 212 5.86 -7.13 15.32
CA SER A 212 5.05 -6.56 16.40
C SER A 212 4.36 -7.65 17.22
N ASP A 213 4.36 -7.49 18.54
CA ASP A 213 3.63 -8.39 19.45
C ASP A 213 2.11 -8.14 19.47
N THR A 214 1.66 -7.03 18.90
CA THR A 214 0.25 -6.59 18.96
C THR A 214 -0.16 -6.01 17.61
N TRP A 215 -1.30 -6.45 17.08
CA TRP A 215 -1.85 -5.90 15.85
C TRP A 215 -2.16 -4.40 15.96
N GLY A 216 -1.95 -3.67 14.89
CA GLY A 216 -2.30 -2.26 14.79
C GLY A 216 -1.32 -1.29 15.43
N THR A 217 -0.34 -1.77 16.18
CA THR A 217 0.65 -0.93 16.85
C THR A 217 1.51 -0.17 15.85
N MET A 218 1.76 1.10 16.13
CA MET A 218 2.63 1.98 15.34
C MET A 218 3.75 2.54 16.22
N LYS A 219 4.95 2.66 15.68
CA LYS A 219 6.12 3.25 16.33
C LYS A 219 6.26 4.71 15.89
N ASP A 220 6.46 5.64 16.81
CA ASP A 220 6.64 7.08 16.50
C ASP A 220 7.79 7.30 15.50
N SER A 221 8.87 6.51 15.63
CA SER A 221 10.04 6.61 14.75
C SER A 221 9.78 6.32 13.27
N VAL A 222 8.65 5.74 12.92
CA VAL A 222 8.25 5.51 11.52
C VAL A 222 7.48 6.70 10.96
N TRP A 223 6.97 7.60 11.86
CA TRP A 223 6.25 8.81 11.48
C TRP A 223 7.16 10.05 11.42
N ASP A 224 8.31 10.02 12.11
CA ASP A 224 9.31 11.11 12.19
C ASP A 224 10.25 11.10 10.97
#